data_78a2319fc2c475d676fb65cf30fb7355
#
_entry.id   78a2319fc2c475d676fb65cf30fb7355
#
_cell.length_a   1.000
_cell.length_b   1.000
_cell.length_c   1.000
_cell.angle_alpha   90.00
_cell.angle_beta   90.00
_cell.angle_gamma   90.00
#
_symmetry.space_group_name_H-M   'P 1'
#
loop_
_entity.id
_entity.type
_entity.pdbx_description
1 polymer ?
#
loop_
_entity_poly.entity_id
_entity_poly.type
_entity_poly.pdbx_seq_one_letter_code
_entity_poly.pdbx_strand_id
1 'polypeptide(L)'
;FSTVYHAFQNPRVKKVLLILDHISIYFLIAGTYTPFLLNYMMNATGITLLSVLWGLTLVGIFFKVFFADRFNFVSTIIYLAMGWIMLAGGRQFFSAIPSSVLTMIVIGGGLYTIGTIFYLWEKFYYHHVIWHLFVLAAAICHYVAVLLMV
;
A
#
# COMPACT_ATOMS: atom_id res chain seq x y z
N PHE A 1 0.50 -10.55 -8.22
CA PHE A 1 1.44 -11.56 -7.69
C PHE A 1 0.75 -12.51 -6.70
N SER A 2 -0.13 -12.05 -5.84
CA SER A 2 -0.78 -12.87 -4.81
C SER A 2 -1.49 -14.12 -5.38
N THR A 3 -2.31 -13.97 -6.40
CA THR A 3 -2.99 -15.10 -7.08
C THR A 3 -2.01 -16.16 -7.57
N VAL A 4 -0.89 -15.73 -8.15
CA VAL A 4 0.17 -16.62 -8.66
C VAL A 4 0.87 -17.33 -7.50
N TYR A 5 1.19 -16.61 -6.42
CA TYR A 5 1.78 -17.18 -5.21
C TYR A 5 0.93 -18.32 -4.63
N HIS A 6 -0.39 -18.13 -4.56
CA HIS A 6 -1.31 -19.16 -4.02
C HIS A 6 -1.52 -20.34 -4.97
N ALA A 7 -1.36 -20.15 -6.29
CA ALA A 7 -1.54 -21.20 -7.28
C ALA A 7 -0.37 -22.20 -7.36
N PHE A 8 0.85 -21.79 -7.01
CA PHE A 8 2.04 -22.64 -7.14
C PHE A 8 2.33 -23.42 -5.85
N GLN A 9 2.69 -24.72 -6.00
CA GLN A 9 3.01 -25.62 -4.89
C GLN A 9 4.52 -25.89 -4.73
N ASN A 10 5.34 -25.64 -5.78
CA ASN A 10 6.77 -25.86 -5.71
C ASN A 10 7.42 -24.93 -4.65
N PRO A 11 8.12 -25.45 -3.62
CA PRO A 11 8.62 -24.63 -2.51
C PRO A 11 9.61 -23.53 -2.93
N ARG A 12 10.46 -23.78 -3.93
CA ARG A 12 11.44 -22.80 -4.44
C ARG A 12 10.74 -21.64 -5.16
N VAL A 13 9.79 -21.98 -6.05
CA VAL A 13 9.00 -20.99 -6.79
C VAL A 13 8.13 -20.20 -5.81
N LYS A 14 7.50 -20.88 -4.86
CA LYS A 14 6.63 -20.26 -3.84
C LYS A 14 7.38 -19.24 -3.00
N LYS A 15 8.64 -19.51 -2.62
CA LYS A 15 9.47 -18.54 -1.88
C LYS A 15 9.73 -17.26 -2.69
N VAL A 16 10.06 -17.38 -3.97
CA VAL A 16 10.27 -16.22 -4.84
C VAL A 16 8.97 -15.43 -5.02
N LEU A 17 7.86 -16.14 -5.26
CA LEU A 17 6.54 -15.50 -5.41
C LEU A 17 6.08 -14.80 -4.14
N LEU A 18 6.38 -15.33 -2.95
CA LEU A 18 6.12 -14.67 -1.67
C LEU A 18 6.86 -13.33 -1.55
N ILE A 19 8.13 -13.31 -1.93
CA ILE A 19 8.92 -12.06 -1.94
C ILE A 19 8.29 -11.05 -2.90
N LEU A 20 7.93 -11.46 -4.11
CA LEU A 20 7.30 -10.61 -5.11
C LEU A 20 5.92 -10.10 -4.65
N ASP A 21 5.15 -10.96 -3.99
CA ASP A 21 3.84 -10.60 -3.42
C ASP A 21 3.99 -9.47 -2.38
N HIS A 22 4.92 -9.61 -1.44
CA HIS A 22 5.19 -8.57 -0.44
C HIS A 22 5.77 -7.28 -1.05
N ILE A 23 6.68 -7.39 -2.03
CA ILE A 23 7.27 -6.25 -2.73
C ILE A 23 6.18 -5.46 -3.49
N SER A 24 5.20 -6.17 -4.06
CA SER A 24 4.10 -5.54 -4.80
C SER A 24 3.27 -4.57 -3.96
N ILE A 25 3.20 -4.78 -2.63
CA ILE A 25 2.50 -3.87 -1.71
C ILE A 25 3.22 -2.51 -1.63
N TYR A 26 4.55 -2.49 -1.54
CA TYR A 26 5.32 -1.25 -1.56
C TYR A 26 5.08 -0.47 -2.85
N PHE A 27 5.14 -1.16 -4.00
CA PHE A 27 4.87 -0.53 -5.30
C PHE A 27 3.42 -0.05 -5.42
N LEU A 28 2.47 -0.80 -4.88
CA LEU A 28 1.06 -0.41 -4.88
C LEU A 28 0.87 0.91 -4.13
N ILE A 29 1.45 1.04 -2.94
CA ILE A 29 1.32 2.27 -2.13
C ILE A 29 2.02 3.44 -2.80
N ALA A 30 3.32 3.32 -3.13
CA ALA A 30 4.07 4.41 -3.73
C ALA A 30 3.50 4.80 -5.11
N GLY A 31 3.12 3.82 -5.93
CA GLY A 31 2.51 4.03 -7.24
C GLY A 31 1.16 4.74 -7.16
N THR A 32 0.34 4.41 -6.15
CA THR A 32 -0.95 5.07 -5.93
C THR A 32 -0.79 6.55 -5.57
N TYR A 33 0.16 6.89 -4.70
CA TYR A 33 0.39 8.29 -4.31
C TYR A 33 1.06 9.12 -5.39
N THR A 34 1.84 8.50 -6.28
CA THR A 34 2.60 9.21 -7.31
C THR A 34 1.74 10.17 -8.15
N PRO A 35 0.62 9.76 -8.78
CA PRO A 35 -0.20 10.66 -9.58
C PRO A 35 -0.81 11.80 -8.75
N PHE A 36 -1.23 11.55 -7.51
CA PHE A 36 -1.81 12.60 -6.67
C PHE A 36 -0.78 13.66 -6.29
N LEU A 37 0.43 13.24 -5.88
CA LEU A 37 1.49 14.17 -5.51
C LEU A 37 2.01 14.95 -6.71
N LEU A 38 2.16 14.32 -7.87
CA LEU A 38 2.62 14.98 -9.07
C LEU A 38 1.58 15.95 -9.66
N ASN A 39 0.28 15.65 -9.54
CA ASN A 39 -0.76 16.48 -10.10
C ASN A 39 -1.18 17.63 -9.18
N TYR A 40 -1.28 17.38 -7.88
CA TYR A 40 -1.81 18.35 -6.92
C TYR A 40 -0.75 19.03 -6.05
N MET A 41 0.44 18.45 -5.92
CA MET A 41 1.47 18.90 -5.00
C MET A 41 2.88 18.96 -5.62
N MET A 42 3.02 19.56 -6.80
CA MET A 42 4.33 19.81 -7.43
C MET A 42 5.08 20.94 -6.72
N ASN A 43 5.29 20.81 -5.41
CA ASN A 43 6.04 21.72 -4.57
C ASN A 43 7.05 20.94 -3.69
N ALA A 44 7.85 21.66 -2.91
CA ALA A 44 8.88 21.03 -2.05
C ALA A 44 8.30 19.93 -1.13
N THR A 45 7.13 20.15 -0.55
CA THR A 45 6.47 19.17 0.34
C THR A 45 6.07 17.90 -0.44
N GLY A 46 5.42 18.04 -1.60
CA GLY A 46 4.99 16.91 -2.40
C GLY A 46 6.16 16.10 -2.93
N ILE A 47 7.22 16.77 -3.40
CA ILE A 47 8.46 16.12 -3.87
C ILE A 47 9.14 15.38 -2.70
N THR A 48 9.17 15.97 -1.51
CA THR A 48 9.72 15.32 -0.31
C THR A 48 8.92 14.06 0.04
N LEU A 49 7.59 14.13 0.09
CA LEU A 49 6.73 12.97 0.37
C LEU A 49 6.92 11.87 -0.67
N LEU A 50 7.00 12.23 -1.96
CA LEU A 50 7.25 11.29 -3.04
C LEU A 50 8.62 10.61 -2.90
N SER A 51 9.66 11.38 -2.58
CA SER A 51 11.01 10.86 -2.36
C SER A 51 11.06 9.91 -1.16
N VAL A 52 10.37 10.23 -0.06
CA VAL A 52 10.25 9.37 1.12
C VAL A 52 9.53 8.08 0.77
N LEU A 53 8.40 8.14 0.05
CA LEU A 53 7.66 6.95 -0.38
C LEU A 53 8.49 5.99 -1.22
N TRP A 54 9.17 6.52 -2.25
CA TRP A 54 10.02 5.69 -3.11
C TRP A 54 11.29 5.23 -2.40
N GLY A 55 11.85 6.04 -1.50
CA GLY A 55 12.96 5.64 -0.64
C GLY A 55 12.59 4.47 0.28
N LEU A 56 11.43 4.56 0.96
CA LEU A 56 10.91 3.45 1.79
C LEU A 56 10.59 2.20 0.95
N THR A 57 10.12 2.38 -0.28
CA THR A 57 9.90 1.26 -1.22
C THR A 57 11.21 0.54 -1.52
N LEU A 58 12.28 1.26 -1.85
CA LEU A 58 13.60 0.66 -2.12
C LEU A 58 14.16 -0.06 -0.89
N VAL A 59 14.08 0.57 0.28
CA VAL A 59 14.51 -0.05 1.55
C VAL A 59 13.67 -1.29 1.86
N GLY A 60 12.35 -1.23 1.65
CA GLY A 60 11.43 -2.34 1.86
C GLY A 60 11.70 -3.52 0.92
N ILE A 61 12.00 -3.25 -0.35
CA ILE A 61 12.42 -4.28 -1.32
C ILE A 61 13.68 -4.97 -0.84
N PHE A 62 14.71 -4.19 -0.51
CA PHE A 62 15.97 -4.72 0.01
C PHE A 62 15.72 -5.61 1.25
N PHE A 63 14.94 -5.09 2.20
CA PHE A 63 14.60 -5.82 3.41
C PHE A 63 13.89 -7.15 3.12
N LYS A 64 12.92 -7.18 2.20
CA LYS A 64 12.19 -8.40 1.85
C LYS A 64 13.02 -9.40 1.05
N VAL A 65 13.95 -8.97 0.23
CA VAL A 65 14.86 -9.87 -0.50
C VAL A 65 15.77 -10.63 0.48
N PHE A 66 16.27 -9.95 1.52
CA PHE A 66 17.20 -10.58 2.48
C PHE A 66 16.50 -11.26 3.66
N PHE A 67 15.28 -10.82 4.04
CA PHE A 67 14.58 -11.29 5.24
C PHE A 67 13.12 -11.71 4.96
N ALA A 68 12.87 -12.36 3.82
CA ALA A 68 11.54 -12.64 3.23
C ALA A 68 10.43 -13.01 4.23
N ASP A 69 10.69 -13.98 5.12
CA ASP A 69 9.69 -14.53 6.07
C ASP A 69 9.83 -13.97 7.49
N ARG A 70 10.84 -13.10 7.69
CA ARG A 70 11.08 -12.52 9.01
C ARG A 70 10.46 -11.13 9.11
N PHE A 71 10.03 -10.78 10.31
CA PHE A 71 9.56 -9.43 10.64
C PHE A 71 8.33 -8.96 9.82
N ASN A 72 7.38 -9.86 9.55
CA ASN A 72 6.13 -9.51 8.85
C ASN A 72 5.37 -8.38 9.54
N PHE A 73 5.36 -8.37 10.86
CA PHE A 73 4.75 -7.30 11.65
C PHE A 73 5.40 -5.93 11.39
N VAL A 74 6.75 -5.87 11.32
CA VAL A 74 7.48 -4.62 11.01
C VAL A 74 7.15 -4.12 9.60
N SER A 75 7.12 -5.03 8.62
CA SER A 75 6.73 -4.68 7.25
C SER A 75 5.31 -4.12 7.19
N THR A 76 4.38 -4.71 7.94
CA THR A 76 3.00 -4.27 8.01
C THR A 76 2.88 -2.87 8.59
N ILE A 77 3.64 -2.53 9.65
CA ILE A 77 3.70 -1.18 10.20
C ILE A 77 4.23 -0.18 9.16
N ILE A 78 5.29 -0.56 8.42
CA ILE A 78 5.83 0.31 7.36
C ILE A 78 4.77 0.54 6.26
N TYR A 79 4.04 -0.50 5.83
CA TYR A 79 2.95 -0.34 4.86
C TYR A 79 1.87 0.63 5.34
N LEU A 80 1.44 0.50 6.62
CA LEU A 80 0.47 1.42 7.20
C LEU A 80 1.01 2.85 7.28
N ALA A 81 2.25 3.04 7.73
CA ALA A 81 2.88 4.35 7.80
C ALA A 81 2.98 5.00 6.40
N MET A 82 3.37 4.24 5.38
CA MET A 82 3.38 4.70 3.99
C MET A 82 1.96 5.02 3.50
N GLY A 83 0.96 4.20 3.82
CA GLY A 83 -0.44 4.42 3.44
C GLY A 83 -1.04 5.69 4.04
N TRP A 84 -0.60 6.09 5.24
CA TRP A 84 -1.06 7.30 5.91
C TRP A 84 -0.10 8.48 5.78
N ILE A 85 0.86 8.43 4.86
CA ILE A 85 1.87 9.50 4.65
C ILE A 85 1.22 10.85 4.30
N MET A 86 -0.01 10.85 3.77
CA MET A 86 -0.79 12.07 3.52
C MET A 86 -0.94 12.95 4.78
N LEU A 87 -0.95 12.35 5.97
CA LEU A 87 -1.02 13.10 7.23
C LEU A 87 0.22 13.96 7.44
N ALA A 88 1.39 13.52 6.97
CA ALA A 88 2.62 14.31 7.01
C ALA A 88 2.61 15.49 6.03
N GLY A 89 1.82 15.42 4.95
CA GLY A 89 1.55 16.55 4.05
C GLY A 89 0.67 17.62 4.67
N GLY A 90 -0.03 17.26 5.77
CA GLY A 90 -0.82 18.16 6.58
C GLY A 90 -1.83 18.97 5.76
N ARG A 91 -2.01 20.23 6.19
CA ARG A 91 -2.99 21.14 5.58
C ARG A 91 -2.78 21.32 4.06
N GLN A 92 -1.53 21.29 3.59
CA GLN A 92 -1.23 21.43 2.16
C GLN A 92 -1.83 20.28 1.34
N PHE A 93 -1.71 19.04 1.81
CA PHE A 93 -2.27 17.87 1.14
C PHE A 93 -3.80 17.97 1.08
N PHE A 94 -4.45 18.21 2.22
CA PHE A 94 -5.90 18.24 2.32
C PHE A 94 -6.56 19.41 1.58
N SER A 95 -5.86 20.54 1.43
CA SER A 95 -6.37 21.69 0.69
C SER A 95 -6.09 21.66 -0.81
N ALA A 96 -5.09 20.92 -1.26
CA ALA A 96 -4.70 20.83 -2.65
C ALA A 96 -5.55 19.83 -3.45
N ILE A 97 -6.08 18.79 -2.81
CA ILE A 97 -6.78 17.69 -3.46
C ILE A 97 -8.31 17.95 -3.42
N PRO A 98 -9.03 17.80 -4.54
CA PRO A 98 -10.48 17.90 -4.57
C PRO A 98 -11.14 16.94 -3.56
N SER A 99 -12.23 17.37 -2.93
CA SER A 99 -12.91 16.60 -1.87
C SER A 99 -13.38 15.21 -2.33
N SER A 100 -13.81 15.07 -3.58
CA SER A 100 -14.21 13.78 -4.16
C SER A 100 -13.04 12.78 -4.23
N VAL A 101 -11.89 13.23 -4.71
CA VAL A 101 -10.66 12.44 -4.79
C VAL A 101 -10.17 12.10 -3.39
N LEU A 102 -10.11 13.09 -2.50
CA LEU A 102 -9.69 12.93 -1.11
C LEU A 102 -10.55 11.91 -0.36
N THR A 103 -11.88 11.95 -0.56
CA THR A 103 -12.81 11.00 0.05
C THR A 103 -12.47 9.56 -0.36
N MET A 104 -12.21 9.32 -1.64
CA MET A 104 -11.83 7.99 -2.13
C MET A 104 -10.48 7.52 -1.56
N ILE A 105 -9.50 8.43 -1.43
CA ILE A 105 -8.20 8.12 -0.82
C ILE A 105 -8.40 7.73 0.66
N VAL A 106 -9.18 8.48 1.43
CA VAL A 106 -9.42 8.21 2.86
C VAL A 106 -10.20 6.90 3.06
N ILE A 107 -11.24 6.66 2.26
CA ILE A 107 -12.00 5.39 2.32
C ILE A 107 -11.06 4.22 1.99
N GLY A 108 -10.27 4.31 0.93
CA GLY A 108 -9.30 3.28 0.57
C GLY A 108 -8.26 3.02 1.66
N GLY A 109 -7.70 4.07 2.26
CA GLY A 109 -6.77 3.97 3.40
C GLY A 109 -7.42 3.32 4.63
N GLY A 110 -8.68 3.66 4.94
CA GLY A 110 -9.47 3.02 6.00
C GLY A 110 -9.69 1.53 5.75
N LEU A 111 -10.05 1.15 4.51
CA LEU A 111 -10.24 -0.25 4.12
C LEU A 111 -8.92 -1.05 4.23
N TYR A 112 -7.79 -0.51 3.80
CA TYR A 112 -6.49 -1.15 4.00
C TYR A 112 -6.17 -1.33 5.48
N THR A 113 -6.46 -0.31 6.31
CA THR A 113 -6.21 -0.37 7.76
C THR A 113 -7.07 -1.45 8.43
N ILE A 114 -8.37 -1.50 8.12
CA ILE A 114 -9.28 -2.54 8.64
C ILE A 114 -8.83 -3.92 8.15
N GLY A 115 -8.50 -4.05 6.87
CA GLY A 115 -7.99 -5.30 6.30
C GLY A 115 -6.74 -5.79 7.02
N THR A 116 -5.82 -4.89 7.37
CA THR A 116 -4.59 -5.23 8.10
C THR A 116 -4.88 -5.84 9.48
N ILE A 117 -5.96 -5.45 10.15
CA ILE A 117 -6.40 -6.07 11.41
C ILE A 117 -6.69 -7.56 11.17
N PHE A 118 -7.44 -7.89 10.12
CA PHE A 118 -7.71 -9.28 9.76
C PHE A 118 -6.45 -10.03 9.31
N TYR A 119 -5.54 -9.37 8.61
CA TYR A 119 -4.25 -9.96 8.24
C TYR A 119 -3.43 -10.39 9.45
N LEU A 120 -3.41 -9.57 10.51
CA LEU A 120 -2.68 -9.86 11.75
C LEU A 120 -3.45 -10.80 12.69
N TRP A 121 -4.75 -10.99 12.48
CA TRP A 121 -5.61 -11.82 13.33
C TRP A 121 -5.67 -13.27 12.86
N GLU A 122 -4.56 -13.98 12.96
CA GLU A 122 -4.37 -15.35 12.46
C GLU A 122 -5.32 -16.39 13.06
N LYS A 123 -5.97 -16.09 14.19
CA LYS A 123 -6.91 -17.01 14.86
C LYS A 123 -8.23 -17.19 14.10
N PHE A 124 -8.57 -16.29 13.19
CA PHE A 124 -9.81 -16.35 12.43
C PHE A 124 -9.61 -17.17 11.14
N TYR A 125 -10.37 -18.22 10.94
CA TYR A 125 -10.14 -19.20 9.85
C TYR A 125 -10.07 -18.58 8.45
N TYR A 126 -10.90 -17.57 8.16
CA TYR A 126 -10.92 -16.89 6.85
C TYR A 126 -10.18 -15.55 6.84
N HIS A 127 -9.37 -15.24 7.84
CA HIS A 127 -8.71 -13.94 8.00
C HIS A 127 -7.97 -13.49 6.74
N HIS A 128 -7.26 -14.41 6.05
CA HIS A 128 -6.47 -14.11 4.86
C HIS A 128 -7.35 -13.79 3.63
N VAL A 129 -8.48 -14.49 3.47
CA VAL A 129 -9.45 -14.20 2.39
C VAL A 129 -10.10 -12.84 2.61
N ILE A 130 -10.50 -12.54 3.84
CA ILE A 130 -11.09 -11.25 4.23
C ILE A 130 -10.07 -10.12 3.97
N TRP A 131 -8.82 -10.32 4.34
CA TRP A 131 -7.74 -9.39 4.02
C TRP A 131 -7.71 -9.05 2.51
N HIS A 132 -7.72 -10.05 1.63
CA HIS A 132 -7.72 -9.82 0.18
C HIS A 132 -8.95 -9.08 -0.33
N LEU A 133 -10.13 -9.31 0.26
CA LEU A 133 -11.34 -8.57 -0.09
C LEU A 133 -11.21 -7.08 0.28
N PHE A 134 -10.68 -6.77 1.45
CA PHE A 134 -10.40 -5.38 1.86
C PHE A 134 -9.35 -4.72 0.97
N VAL A 135 -8.27 -5.42 0.62
CA VAL A 135 -7.24 -4.92 -0.31
C VAL A 135 -7.84 -4.62 -1.68
N LEU A 136 -8.69 -5.49 -2.21
CA LEU A 136 -9.35 -5.29 -3.50
C LEU A 136 -10.29 -4.08 -3.45
N ALA A 137 -11.13 -3.97 -2.44
CA ALA A 137 -12.04 -2.84 -2.26
C ALA A 137 -11.28 -1.51 -2.13
N ALA A 138 -10.21 -1.49 -1.34
CA ALA A 138 -9.34 -0.32 -1.19
C ALA A 138 -8.66 0.07 -2.51
N ALA A 139 -8.14 -0.91 -3.26
CA ALA A 139 -7.53 -0.67 -4.56
C ALA A 139 -8.54 -0.09 -5.57
N ILE A 140 -9.79 -0.56 -5.56
CA ILE A 140 -10.87 0.01 -6.38
C ILE A 140 -11.14 1.46 -5.98
N CYS A 141 -11.24 1.79 -4.68
CA CYS A 141 -11.41 3.17 -4.23
C CYS A 141 -10.27 4.08 -4.73
N HIS A 142 -9.03 3.64 -4.62
CA HIS A 142 -7.88 4.40 -5.09
C HIS A 142 -7.85 4.52 -6.63
N TYR A 143 -8.26 3.48 -7.36
CA TYR A 143 -8.40 3.54 -8.81
C TYR A 143 -9.47 4.57 -9.22
N VAL A 144 -10.64 4.56 -8.55
CA VAL A 144 -11.67 5.58 -8.75
C VAL A 144 -11.16 6.98 -8.44
N ALA A 145 -10.34 7.14 -7.37
CA ALA A 145 -9.70 8.43 -7.06
C ALA A 145 -8.81 8.92 -8.21
N VAL A 146 -8.05 8.02 -8.86
CA VAL A 146 -7.24 8.37 -10.05
C VAL A 146 -8.12 8.73 -11.24
N LEU A 147 -9.22 8.02 -11.47
CA LEU A 147 -10.17 8.37 -12.54
C LEU A 147 -10.85 9.73 -12.33
N LEU A 148 -11.14 10.09 -11.07
CA LEU A 148 -11.74 11.40 -10.73
C LEU A 148 -10.74 12.56 -10.88
N MET A 149 -9.45 12.25 -11.05
CA MET A 149 -8.39 13.23 -11.24
C MET A 149 -8.24 13.66 -12.72
N VAL A 150 -8.61 12.78 -13.66
CA VAL A 150 -8.52 12.99 -15.10
C VAL A 150 -9.80 13.62 -15.63
#